data_0d22db1d2a3b1a1361d8ddf631c48984
#
_entry.id   0d22db1d2a3b1a1361d8ddf631c48984
#
_cell.length_a   1.000
_cell.length_b   1.000
_cell.length_c   1.000
_cell.angle_alpha   90.00
_cell.angle_beta   90.00
_cell.angle_gamma   90.00
#
_symmetry.space_group_name_H-M   'P 1'
#
loop_
_entity.id
_entity.type
_entity.pdbx_description
1 polymer ?
#
loop_
_entity_poly.entity_id
_entity_poly.type
_entity_poly.pdbx_seq_one_letter_code
_entity_poly.pdbx_strand_id
1 'polypeptide(L)'
;MNDIKNKTFRLKVKTAVSKIGENAILLDLNSGTYFELNEVALIIINNLNDFTSFNGIREVVANNFDVDENKCEQDVLVFLQKLIEMNFLDIK
;
A
#
# COMPACT_ATOMS: atom_id res chain seq x y z
N MET A 1 10.70 -1.53 14.04
CA MET A 1 10.70 -1.39 12.61
C MET A 1 10.41 -2.66 11.88
N ASN A 2 11.08 -3.75 12.24
CA ASN A 2 10.79 -5.03 11.61
C ASN A 2 9.45 -5.60 12.02
N ASP A 3 8.81 -4.97 13.02
CA ASP A 3 7.51 -5.41 13.53
C ASP A 3 6.43 -5.36 12.47
N ILE A 4 6.56 -4.52 11.46
CA ILE A 4 5.51 -4.43 10.45
C ILE A 4 5.37 -5.72 9.64
N LYS A 5 6.42 -6.52 9.55
CA LYS A 5 6.36 -7.81 8.85
C LYS A 5 5.45 -8.83 9.55
N ASN A 6 5.13 -8.59 10.81
CA ASN A 6 4.27 -9.45 11.61
C ASN A 6 2.86 -8.88 11.79
N LYS A 7 2.55 -7.79 11.10
CA LYS A 7 1.27 -7.10 11.23
C LYS A 7 0.41 -7.29 9.99
N THR A 8 -0.85 -6.92 10.13
CA THR A 8 -1.77 -6.84 9.02
C THR A 8 -2.19 -5.38 8.83
N PHE A 9 -2.57 -5.04 7.62
CA PHE A 9 -2.82 -3.66 7.23
C PHE A 9 -4.13 -3.55 6.45
N ARG A 10 -4.83 -2.44 6.66
CA ARG A 10 -6.04 -2.11 5.92
C ARG A 10 -6.09 -0.61 5.70
N LEU A 11 -6.55 -0.20 4.52
CA LEU A 11 -6.79 1.23 4.27
C LEU A 11 -7.90 1.74 5.18
N LYS A 12 -7.71 2.93 5.72
CA LYS A 12 -8.75 3.59 6.52
C LYS A 12 -9.94 3.95 5.64
N VAL A 13 -11.14 3.91 6.22
CA VAL A 13 -12.37 4.21 5.48
C VAL A 13 -12.42 5.65 4.96
N LYS A 14 -11.59 6.54 5.49
CA LYS A 14 -11.51 7.94 5.05
C LYS A 14 -10.70 8.12 3.77
N THR A 15 -10.28 7.04 3.13
CA THR A 15 -9.45 7.11 1.92
C THR A 15 -10.26 6.80 0.68
N ALA A 16 -9.82 7.32 -0.45
CA ALA A 16 -10.37 7.00 -1.76
C ALA A 16 -9.24 6.95 -2.78
N VAL A 17 -9.40 6.09 -3.79
CA VAL A 17 -8.49 6.03 -4.92
C VAL A 17 -9.16 6.73 -6.10
N SER A 18 -8.44 7.64 -6.73
CA SER A 18 -8.91 8.34 -7.92
C SER A 18 -7.92 8.17 -9.05
N LYS A 19 -8.42 7.94 -10.25
CA LYS A 19 -7.59 7.86 -11.45
C LYS A 19 -7.75 9.12 -12.26
N ILE A 20 -6.62 9.70 -12.67
CA ILE A 20 -6.58 10.89 -13.51
C ILE A 20 -5.70 10.54 -14.70
N GLY A 21 -6.33 10.20 -15.85
CA GLY A 21 -5.61 9.70 -17.01
C GLY A 21 -4.95 8.37 -16.69
N GLU A 22 -3.64 8.28 -16.87
CA GLU A 22 -2.87 7.08 -16.55
C GLU A 22 -2.36 7.05 -15.12
N ASN A 23 -2.58 8.14 -14.39
CA ASN A 23 -2.10 8.28 -13.02
C ASN A 23 -3.19 7.91 -12.03
N ALA A 24 -2.77 7.52 -10.84
CA ALA A 24 -3.70 7.25 -9.75
C ALA A 24 -3.20 7.95 -8.49
N ILE A 25 -4.12 8.38 -7.65
CA ILE A 25 -3.79 8.97 -6.36
C ILE A 25 -4.61 8.30 -5.26
N LEU A 26 -4.01 8.25 -4.08
CA LEU A 26 -4.71 7.87 -2.86
C LEU A 26 -5.01 9.17 -2.10
N LEU A 27 -6.28 9.40 -1.81
CA LEU A 27 -6.74 10.65 -1.22
C LEU A 27 -7.27 10.41 0.18
N ASP A 28 -6.87 11.28 1.12
CA ASP A 28 -7.45 11.35 2.45
C ASP A 28 -8.64 12.32 2.38
N LEU A 29 -9.85 11.79 2.54
CA LEU A 29 -11.08 12.56 2.39
C LEU A 29 -11.26 13.61 3.48
N ASN A 30 -10.62 13.44 4.64
CA ASN A 30 -10.74 14.39 5.74
C ASN A 30 -9.79 15.59 5.59
N SER A 31 -8.54 15.32 5.23
CA SER A 31 -7.52 16.38 5.16
C SER A 31 -7.30 16.92 3.75
N GLY A 32 -7.73 16.19 2.72
CA GLY A 32 -7.44 16.53 1.34
C GLY A 32 -6.01 16.19 0.91
N THR A 33 -5.22 15.59 1.80
CA THR A 33 -3.87 15.14 1.47
C THR A 33 -3.94 13.99 0.49
N TYR A 34 -3.04 13.96 -0.48
CA TYR A 34 -3.01 12.88 -1.46
C TYR A 34 -1.61 12.32 -1.63
N PHE A 35 -1.55 11.11 -2.18
CA PHE A 35 -0.32 10.39 -2.43
C PHE A 35 -0.40 9.78 -3.84
N GLU A 36 0.59 10.07 -4.69
CA GLU A 36 0.62 9.51 -6.03
C GLU A 36 0.99 8.04 -6.01
N LEU A 37 0.30 7.26 -6.85
CA LEU A 37 0.46 5.81 -6.91
C LEU A 37 1.01 5.42 -8.29
N ASN A 38 2.13 4.68 -8.30
CA ASN A 38 2.58 4.01 -9.51
C ASN A 38 1.83 2.66 -9.64
N GLU A 39 2.16 1.87 -10.66
CA GLU A 39 1.46 0.60 -10.91
C GLU A 39 1.57 -0.36 -9.72
N VAL A 40 2.76 -0.48 -9.13
CA VAL A 40 2.99 -1.36 -7.99
C VAL A 40 2.17 -0.89 -6.79
N ALA A 41 2.23 0.40 -6.50
CA ALA A 41 1.49 0.98 -5.39
C ALA A 41 -0.01 0.79 -5.56
N LEU A 42 -0.53 0.97 -6.77
CA LEU A 42 -1.95 0.81 -7.05
C LEU A 42 -2.42 -0.63 -6.78
N ILE A 43 -1.64 -1.63 -7.18
CA ILE A 43 -1.98 -3.03 -6.91
C ILE A 43 -1.98 -3.31 -5.42
N ILE A 44 -1.02 -2.78 -4.69
CA ILE A 44 -0.98 -2.92 -3.23
C ILE A 44 -2.24 -2.31 -2.61
N ILE A 45 -2.56 -1.08 -2.97
CA ILE A 45 -3.72 -0.37 -2.42
C ILE A 45 -5.02 -1.13 -2.71
N ASN A 46 -5.16 -1.68 -3.90
CA ASN A 46 -6.36 -2.43 -4.28
C ASN A 46 -6.53 -3.72 -3.47
N ASN A 47 -5.50 -4.17 -2.80
CA ASN A 47 -5.53 -5.37 -1.97
C ASN A 47 -5.58 -5.07 -0.46
N LEU A 48 -5.78 -3.81 -0.08
CA LEU A 48 -5.86 -3.38 1.31
C LEU A 48 -7.28 -3.04 1.76
N ASN A 49 -8.29 -3.59 1.11
CA ASN A 49 -9.69 -3.39 1.50
C ASN A 49 -10.03 -4.10 2.81
N ASP A 50 -9.32 -5.18 3.10
CA ASP A 50 -9.38 -5.90 4.36
C ASP A 50 -7.98 -6.03 4.91
N PHE A 51 -7.89 -6.37 6.21
CA PHE A 51 -6.58 -6.59 6.83
C PHE A 51 -5.82 -7.66 6.07
N THR A 52 -4.66 -7.29 5.54
CA THR A 52 -3.79 -8.16 4.74
C THR A 52 -2.41 -8.16 5.36
N SER A 53 -1.81 -9.33 5.47
CA SER A 53 -0.48 -9.48 6.04
C SER A 53 0.60 -8.93 5.10
N PHE A 54 1.76 -8.63 5.67
CA PHE A 54 2.92 -8.23 4.88
C PHE A 54 3.23 -9.25 3.79
N ASN A 55 3.24 -10.55 4.13
CA ASN A 55 3.50 -11.61 3.15
C ASN A 55 2.44 -11.66 2.06
N GLY A 56 1.17 -11.46 2.42
CA GLY A 56 0.09 -11.42 1.44
C GLY A 56 0.29 -10.29 0.43
N ILE A 57 0.68 -9.12 0.90
CA ILE A 57 0.95 -7.98 0.03
C ILE A 57 2.15 -8.28 -0.87
N ARG A 58 3.22 -8.83 -0.30
CA ARG A 58 4.42 -9.19 -1.06
C ARG A 58 4.11 -10.19 -2.17
N GLU A 59 3.28 -11.20 -1.87
CA GLU A 59 2.87 -12.19 -2.87
C GLU A 59 2.07 -11.57 -4.01
N VAL A 60 1.18 -10.64 -3.72
CA VAL A 60 0.42 -9.95 -4.76
C VAL A 60 1.36 -9.22 -5.71
N VAL A 61 2.36 -8.53 -5.19
CA VAL A 61 3.34 -7.84 -6.03
C VAL A 61 4.15 -8.84 -6.84
N ALA A 62 4.63 -9.89 -6.21
CA ALA A 62 5.43 -10.92 -6.90
C ALA A 62 4.66 -11.62 -8.01
N ASN A 63 3.35 -11.81 -7.83
CA ASN A 63 2.50 -12.47 -8.84
C ASN A 63 2.15 -11.56 -10.01
N ASN A 64 2.23 -10.26 -9.84
CA ASN A 64 1.83 -9.29 -10.87
C ASN A 64 3.01 -8.62 -11.58
N PHE A 65 4.21 -8.73 -11.03
CA PHE A 65 5.40 -8.08 -11.58
C PHE A 65 6.57 -9.04 -11.54
N ASP A 66 7.42 -8.97 -12.56
CA ASP A 66 8.64 -9.76 -12.62
C ASP A 66 9.74 -9.03 -11.84
N VAL A 67 9.80 -9.27 -10.53
CA VAL A 67 10.73 -8.59 -9.63
C VAL A 67 11.49 -9.61 -8.79
N ASP A 68 12.73 -9.26 -8.44
CA ASP A 68 13.53 -10.00 -7.49
C ASP A 68 12.86 -9.98 -6.11
N GLU A 69 12.90 -11.11 -5.40
CA GLU A 69 12.25 -11.25 -4.10
C GLU A 69 12.75 -10.23 -3.07
N ASN A 70 14.06 -10.02 -3.02
CA ASN A 70 14.64 -9.07 -2.06
C ASN A 70 14.22 -7.64 -2.37
N LYS A 71 14.22 -7.29 -3.65
CA LYS A 71 13.78 -5.97 -4.07
C LYS A 71 12.29 -5.79 -3.82
N CYS A 72 11.50 -6.81 -4.09
CA CYS A 72 10.05 -6.79 -3.84
C CYS A 72 9.77 -6.53 -2.36
N GLU A 73 10.44 -7.27 -1.47
CA GLU A 73 10.26 -7.09 -0.03
C GLU A 73 10.63 -5.67 0.41
N GLN A 74 11.73 -5.14 -0.09
CA GLN A 74 12.16 -3.78 0.24
C GLN A 74 11.18 -2.73 -0.27
N ASP A 75 10.71 -2.87 -1.50
CA ASP A 75 9.77 -1.91 -2.08
C ASP A 75 8.45 -1.91 -1.32
N VAL A 76 7.94 -3.08 -0.96
CA VAL A 76 6.71 -3.20 -0.16
C VAL A 76 6.91 -2.57 1.21
N LEU A 77 8.04 -2.86 1.86
CA LEU A 77 8.35 -2.34 3.18
C LEU A 77 8.38 -0.80 3.18
N VAL A 78 9.10 -0.22 2.22
CA VAL A 78 9.22 1.23 2.10
C VAL A 78 7.85 1.88 1.85
N PHE A 79 7.06 1.29 0.97
CA PHE A 79 5.74 1.82 0.63
C PHE A 79 4.80 1.78 1.85
N LEU A 80 4.75 0.65 2.56
CA LEU A 80 3.92 0.53 3.75
C LEU A 80 4.33 1.52 4.83
N GLN A 81 5.64 1.70 5.02
CA GLN A 81 6.14 2.68 5.99
C GLN A 81 5.69 4.10 5.65
N LYS A 82 5.70 4.46 4.38
CA LYS A 82 5.20 5.77 3.94
C LYS A 82 3.71 5.93 4.23
N LEU A 83 2.92 4.91 3.94
CA LEU A 83 1.49 4.95 4.22
C LEU A 83 1.21 5.05 5.72
N ILE A 84 2.00 4.38 6.54
CA ILE A 84 1.87 4.47 8.00
C ILE A 84 2.18 5.88 8.47
N GLU A 85 3.28 6.46 7.98
CA GLU A 85 3.67 7.84 8.35
C GLU A 85 2.61 8.86 7.97
N MET A 86 1.95 8.65 6.85
CA MET A 86 0.87 9.54 6.37
C MET A 86 -0.49 9.22 6.97
N ASN A 87 -0.54 8.23 7.86
CA ASN A 87 -1.76 7.85 8.57
C ASN A 87 -2.88 7.35 7.65
N PHE A 88 -2.53 6.60 6.61
CA PHE A 88 -3.49 6.01 5.69
C PHE A 88 -3.95 4.61 6.08
N LEU A 89 -3.25 3.95 7.03
CA LEU A 89 -3.50 2.54 7.34
C LEU A 89 -3.97 2.32 8.76
N ASP A 90 -4.89 1.36 8.92
CA ASP A 90 -5.13 0.70 10.18
C ASP A 90 -4.18 -0.50 10.26
N ILE A 91 -3.59 -0.73 11.42
CA ILE A 91 -2.61 -1.79 11.64
C ILE A 91 -3.12 -2.69 12.76
N LYS A 92 -2.98 -3.99 12.53
CA LYS A 92 -3.50 -4.94 13.51
C LYS A 92 -2.51 -6.08 13.77
#